data_484f9c65e8f3cfaa57bdd66dc72f827d
#
_entry.id   484f9c65e8f3cfaa57bdd66dc72f827d
#
_cell.length_a   1.000
_cell.length_b   1.000
_cell.length_c   1.000
_cell.angle_alpha   90.00
_cell.angle_beta   90.00
_cell.angle_gamma   90.00
#
_symmetry.space_group_name_H-M   'P 1'
#
loop_
_entity.id
_entity.type
_entity.pdbx_description
1 polymer ?
#
loop_
_entity_poly.entity_id
_entity_poly.type
_entity_poly.pdbx_seq_one_letter_code
_entity_poly.pdbx_strand_id
1 'polypeptide(L)'
;MRCRTGVLAFSVAIGLALSLGTVRAAPFMIVGNDEKVLWDDQGKPVMSLPGKDSVLILDLADPLNPRMVANLSLENSVVGPPVNLDIAPDGSIALVADSVTIVKEGDALKQVLSDKIWVIDLKANPPKLAGTVIGAKQPSGLSFSPSGDIALVANRADKSISVLSIKGTDVKVIDTVAMGDEISQVVFTPDGKRALATKFAAHKVALLEVNGDKVTYTKTDVTVGLWPYNVIVSPDGKIALTADNGGAGSSDGNVDTVSIIDLQLKPPRVIDKVVVGDGPEGLAISPKGNVAVAVILAGSNNKAAFFHRDKGYVTVLHVDGNKVTKIKEFDVGGLPEAAVFTPDGRYLMVGNYLDQDFSIFKVDGTDVTDTGKRFKVPGHPASARMSLH
;
A
#
# COMPACT_ATOMS: atom_id res chain seq x y z
N MET A 1 32.39 -82.15 25.70
CA MET A 1 32.63 -80.80 25.25
C MET A 1 31.56 -80.40 24.23
N ARG A 2 30.61 -79.53 24.63
CA ARG A 2 29.54 -79.04 23.75
C ARG A 2 29.74 -77.54 23.59
N CYS A 3 30.10 -77.12 22.38
CA CYS A 3 30.22 -75.69 22.01
C CYS A 3 28.85 -75.10 21.79
N ARG A 4 28.48 -74.00 22.50
CA ARG A 4 27.28 -73.21 22.22
C ARG A 4 27.67 -71.97 21.48
N THR A 5 27.24 -71.87 20.22
CA THR A 5 27.32 -70.68 19.41
C THR A 5 26.12 -69.76 19.75
N GLY A 6 26.43 -68.59 20.32
CA GLY A 6 25.46 -67.54 20.53
C GLY A 6 25.34 -66.66 19.28
N VAL A 7 24.12 -66.50 18.81
CA VAL A 7 23.78 -65.57 17.74
C VAL A 7 23.39 -64.22 18.38
N LEU A 8 24.15 -63.16 18.13
CA LEU A 8 23.74 -61.76 18.42
C LEU A 8 22.87 -61.24 17.33
N ALA A 9 21.64 -60.95 17.64
CA ALA A 9 20.73 -60.20 16.76
C ALA A 9 20.94 -58.69 16.97
N PHE A 10 21.42 -58.02 15.92
CA PHE A 10 21.46 -56.54 15.86
C PHE A 10 20.12 -56.01 15.38
N SER A 11 19.36 -55.34 16.25
CA SER A 11 18.16 -54.61 15.86
C SER A 11 18.56 -53.19 15.40
N VAL A 12 18.45 -52.93 14.11
CA VAL A 12 18.59 -51.59 13.56
C VAL A 12 17.25 -50.86 13.69
N ALA A 13 17.18 -49.92 14.60
CA ALA A 13 16.05 -48.99 14.69
C ALA A 13 16.22 -47.88 13.65
N ILE A 14 15.43 -47.93 12.57
CA ILE A 14 15.33 -46.85 11.60
C ILE A 14 14.42 -45.77 12.19
N GLY A 15 15.05 -44.70 12.73
CA GLY A 15 14.33 -43.52 13.15
C GLY A 15 13.84 -42.71 11.93
N LEU A 16 12.54 -42.75 11.66
CA LEU A 16 11.91 -41.84 10.71
C LEU A 16 11.87 -40.45 11.31
N ALA A 17 12.81 -39.58 10.95
CA ALA A 17 12.76 -38.15 11.27
C ALA A 17 11.66 -37.52 10.38
N LEU A 18 10.45 -37.39 10.89
CA LEU A 18 9.44 -36.52 10.32
C LEU A 18 9.94 -35.07 10.45
N SER A 19 10.47 -34.52 9.37
CA SER A 19 10.67 -33.08 9.25
C SER A 19 9.28 -32.41 9.28
N LEU A 20 8.91 -31.88 10.45
CA LEU A 20 7.80 -30.92 10.56
C LEU A 20 8.22 -29.68 9.78
N GLY A 21 7.96 -29.66 8.47
CA GLY A 21 8.01 -28.45 7.69
C GLY A 21 7.03 -27.47 8.35
N THR A 22 7.53 -26.33 8.78
CA THR A 22 6.69 -25.21 9.21
C THR A 22 5.76 -24.89 8.05
N VAL A 23 4.47 -25.21 8.19
CA VAL A 23 3.45 -24.76 7.23
C VAL A 23 3.48 -23.22 7.32
N ARG A 24 4.08 -22.58 6.33
CA ARG A 24 4.05 -21.14 6.21
C ARG A 24 2.59 -20.74 6.00
N ALA A 25 2.07 -19.82 6.80
CA ALA A 25 0.75 -19.28 6.59
C ALA A 25 0.65 -18.71 5.16
N ALA A 26 -0.49 -18.89 4.50
CA ALA A 26 -0.71 -18.28 3.20
C ALA A 26 -0.64 -16.74 3.33
N PRO A 27 -0.08 -16.03 2.34
CA PRO A 27 -0.05 -14.57 2.37
C PRO A 27 -1.48 -14.02 2.34
N PHE A 28 -1.69 -12.92 3.06
CA PHE A 28 -2.93 -12.17 3.04
C PHE A 28 -2.80 -10.92 2.18
N MET A 29 -3.89 -10.54 1.53
CA MET A 29 -4.10 -9.20 1.03
C MET A 29 -5.25 -8.56 1.78
N ILE A 30 -5.07 -7.33 2.27
CA ILE A 30 -6.18 -6.51 2.75
C ILE A 30 -6.54 -5.49 1.70
N VAL A 31 -7.85 -5.22 1.57
CA VAL A 31 -8.40 -4.26 0.60
C VAL A 31 -9.37 -3.35 1.31
N GLY A 32 -9.19 -2.05 1.18
CA GLY A 32 -10.16 -1.05 1.63
C GLY A 32 -11.09 -0.67 0.49
N ASN A 33 -12.40 -0.87 0.66
CA ASN A 33 -13.41 -0.47 -0.31
C ASN A 33 -14.11 0.80 0.17
N ASP A 34 -14.27 1.79 -0.72
CA ASP A 34 -15.06 2.99 -0.48
C ASP A 34 -16.32 2.97 -1.34
N GLU A 35 -17.49 3.03 -0.71
CA GLU A 35 -18.79 3.11 -1.36
C GLU A 35 -19.43 4.49 -1.22
N LYS A 36 -18.71 5.45 -0.63
CA LYS A 36 -19.22 6.81 -0.35
C LYS A 36 -19.02 7.79 -1.50
N VAL A 37 -18.00 7.53 -2.36
CA VAL A 37 -17.61 8.45 -3.43
C VAL A 37 -17.54 7.73 -4.76
N LEU A 38 -18.40 8.12 -5.68
CA LEU A 38 -18.36 7.70 -7.08
C LEU A 38 -18.28 8.94 -7.98
N TRP A 39 -18.20 8.77 -9.28
CA TRP A 39 -18.19 9.87 -10.26
C TRP A 39 -19.34 9.70 -11.25
N ASP A 40 -19.98 10.81 -11.59
CA ASP A 40 -20.94 10.85 -12.70
C ASP A 40 -20.23 10.92 -14.06
N ASP A 41 -21.02 10.91 -15.14
CA ASP A 41 -20.47 10.98 -16.51
C ASP A 41 -19.77 12.33 -16.82
N GLN A 42 -19.90 13.33 -15.98
CA GLN A 42 -19.18 14.60 -16.06
C GLN A 42 -17.92 14.65 -15.17
N GLY A 43 -17.57 13.54 -14.53
CA GLY A 43 -16.43 13.45 -13.64
C GLY A 43 -16.62 14.16 -12.29
N LYS A 44 -17.86 14.48 -11.91
CA LYS A 44 -18.17 15.09 -10.62
C LYS A 44 -18.34 14.00 -9.56
N PRO A 45 -17.80 14.20 -8.35
CA PRO A 45 -18.03 13.27 -7.26
C PRO A 45 -19.51 13.20 -6.88
N VAL A 46 -20.03 12.00 -6.81
CA VAL A 46 -21.37 11.66 -6.30
C VAL A 46 -21.18 11.00 -4.93
N MET A 47 -21.68 11.68 -3.89
CA MET A 47 -21.51 11.23 -2.52
C MET A 47 -22.70 10.38 -2.06
N SER A 48 -22.43 9.41 -1.20
CA SER A 48 -23.41 8.56 -0.50
C SER A 48 -23.11 8.54 0.99
N LEU A 49 -24.14 8.28 1.80
CA LEU A 49 -23.93 8.09 3.25
C LEU A 49 -23.09 6.83 3.51
N PRO A 50 -22.28 6.82 4.58
CA PRO A 50 -21.45 5.68 4.95
C PRO A 50 -22.33 4.47 5.37
N GLY A 51 -21.69 3.30 5.50
CA GLY A 51 -22.31 2.06 5.96
C GLY A 51 -22.25 0.90 4.96
N LYS A 52 -21.73 1.16 3.75
CA LYS A 52 -21.48 0.11 2.76
C LYS A 52 -19.97 -0.16 2.54
N ASP A 53 -19.14 0.72 3.07
CA ASP A 53 -17.67 0.55 3.01
C ASP A 53 -17.26 -0.72 3.73
N SER A 54 -16.14 -1.27 3.30
CA SER A 54 -15.62 -2.48 3.91
C SER A 54 -14.11 -2.60 3.81
N VAL A 55 -13.55 -3.43 4.70
CA VAL A 55 -12.19 -3.90 4.62
C VAL A 55 -12.21 -5.42 4.42
N LEU A 56 -11.73 -5.88 3.27
CA LEU A 56 -11.64 -7.29 2.94
C LEU A 56 -10.30 -7.85 3.38
N ILE A 57 -10.31 -9.08 3.85
CA ILE A 57 -9.12 -9.89 4.06
C ILE A 57 -9.19 -11.09 3.11
N LEU A 58 -8.20 -11.21 2.24
CA LEU A 58 -8.12 -12.21 1.19
C LEU A 58 -6.94 -13.15 1.44
N ASP A 59 -7.19 -14.44 1.38
CA ASP A 59 -6.17 -15.49 1.37
C ASP A 59 -5.65 -15.66 -0.06
N LEU A 60 -4.34 -15.63 -0.24
CA LEU A 60 -3.65 -15.72 -1.52
C LEU A 60 -2.80 -17.01 -1.64
N ALA A 61 -3.22 -18.11 -1.01
CA ALA A 61 -2.60 -19.40 -1.24
C ALA A 61 -2.56 -19.76 -2.74
N ASP A 62 -3.59 -19.37 -3.48
CA ASP A 62 -3.60 -19.33 -4.96
C ASP A 62 -3.81 -17.87 -5.42
N PRO A 63 -2.75 -17.16 -5.84
CA PRO A 63 -2.86 -15.78 -6.30
C PRO A 63 -3.74 -15.58 -7.53
N LEU A 64 -4.00 -16.63 -8.30
CA LEU A 64 -4.89 -16.59 -9.46
C LEU A 64 -6.38 -16.77 -9.10
N ASN A 65 -6.66 -17.24 -7.89
CA ASN A 65 -8.01 -17.46 -7.34
C ASN A 65 -8.04 -17.05 -5.86
N PRO A 66 -7.88 -15.77 -5.53
CA PRO A 66 -7.93 -15.26 -4.16
C PRO A 66 -9.23 -15.65 -3.47
N ARG A 67 -9.17 -15.97 -2.17
CA ARG A 67 -10.32 -16.36 -1.39
C ARG A 67 -10.59 -15.38 -0.26
N MET A 68 -11.78 -14.80 -0.22
CA MET A 68 -12.18 -13.93 0.87
C MET A 68 -12.33 -14.72 2.18
N VAL A 69 -11.61 -14.30 3.23
CA VAL A 69 -11.66 -14.88 4.57
C VAL A 69 -12.43 -14.03 5.56
N ALA A 70 -12.46 -12.71 5.34
CA ALA A 70 -13.30 -11.80 6.13
C ALA A 70 -13.71 -10.59 5.28
N ASN A 71 -14.87 -10.02 5.64
CA ASN A 71 -15.38 -8.75 5.14
C ASN A 71 -15.89 -7.96 6.35
N LEU A 72 -15.15 -6.91 6.73
CA LEU A 72 -15.44 -6.09 7.90
C LEU A 72 -16.14 -4.81 7.45
N SER A 73 -17.31 -4.52 8.01
CA SER A 73 -18.02 -3.26 7.76
C SER A 73 -17.30 -2.11 8.49
N LEU A 74 -16.32 -1.53 7.84
CA LEU A 74 -15.51 -0.43 8.33
C LEU A 74 -15.42 0.65 7.27
N GLU A 75 -15.55 1.91 7.69
CA GLU A 75 -15.38 3.04 6.79
C GLU A 75 -13.95 3.06 6.25
N ASN A 76 -13.84 3.40 4.98
CA ASN A 76 -12.59 3.61 4.26
C ASN A 76 -12.78 4.76 3.28
N SER A 77 -11.72 5.25 2.64
CA SER A 77 -11.83 6.38 1.73
C SER A 77 -10.91 6.27 0.54
N VAL A 78 -11.43 6.56 -0.64
CA VAL A 78 -10.66 6.81 -1.87
C VAL A 78 -10.01 8.21 -1.86
N VAL A 79 -10.42 9.09 -0.95
CA VAL A 79 -9.84 10.43 -0.83
C VAL A 79 -8.47 10.36 -0.14
N GLY A 80 -7.44 10.29 -0.93
CA GLY A 80 -6.04 10.15 -0.52
C GLY A 80 -5.33 9.10 -1.38
N PRO A 81 -4.00 8.95 -1.25
CA PRO A 81 -3.28 7.92 -1.99
C PRO A 81 -3.72 6.52 -1.52
N PRO A 82 -3.66 5.49 -2.39
CA PRO A 82 -4.15 4.14 -2.12
C PRO A 82 -3.27 3.35 -1.13
N VAL A 83 -2.82 4.02 -0.06
CA VAL A 83 -1.83 3.54 0.93
C VAL A 83 -2.26 3.83 2.37
N ASN A 84 -3.56 4.03 2.59
CA ASN A 84 -4.15 4.32 3.90
C ASN A 84 -4.29 3.08 4.80
N LEU A 85 -3.71 1.96 4.42
CA LEU A 85 -3.72 0.72 5.19
C LEU A 85 -2.38 -0.01 5.08
N ASP A 86 -2.01 -0.73 6.13
CA ASP A 86 -0.79 -1.56 6.15
C ASP A 86 -0.95 -2.73 7.12
N ILE A 87 -0.11 -3.76 6.95
CA ILE A 87 -0.07 -4.97 7.75
C ILE A 87 1.23 -5.00 8.54
N ALA A 88 1.16 -5.28 9.84
CA ALA A 88 2.35 -5.46 10.67
C ALA A 88 3.28 -6.54 10.07
N PRO A 89 4.62 -6.39 10.17
CA PRO A 89 5.57 -7.31 9.55
C PRO A 89 5.40 -8.79 9.93
N ASP A 90 4.88 -9.07 11.14
CA ASP A 90 4.59 -10.42 11.63
C ASP A 90 3.20 -10.94 11.20
N GLY A 91 2.44 -10.15 10.45
CA GLY A 91 1.08 -10.48 10.01
C GLY A 91 0.04 -10.57 11.13
N SER A 92 0.31 -9.97 12.31
CA SER A 92 -0.58 -10.08 13.47
C SER A 92 -1.77 -9.14 13.42
N ILE A 93 -1.55 -7.92 12.99
CA ILE A 93 -2.57 -6.87 12.89
C ILE A 93 -2.47 -6.12 11.59
N ALA A 94 -3.56 -5.45 11.22
CA ALA A 94 -3.56 -4.40 10.22
C ALA A 94 -4.08 -3.09 10.81
N LEU A 95 -3.56 -1.96 10.28
CA LEU A 95 -4.08 -0.62 10.52
C LEU A 95 -4.74 -0.10 9.26
N VAL A 96 -5.88 0.57 9.42
CA VAL A 96 -6.60 1.22 8.31
C VAL A 96 -6.98 2.63 8.75
N ALA A 97 -6.46 3.64 8.05
CA ALA A 97 -6.80 5.04 8.30
C ALA A 97 -8.06 5.41 7.52
N ASP A 98 -9.04 5.98 8.23
CA ASP A 98 -10.25 6.57 7.65
C ASP A 98 -10.04 8.08 7.50
N SER A 99 -9.88 8.54 6.26
CA SER A 99 -9.54 9.95 5.97
C SER A 99 -10.75 10.87 6.08
N VAL A 100 -11.88 10.46 5.52
CA VAL A 100 -13.10 11.27 5.45
C VAL A 100 -14.33 10.39 5.56
N THR A 101 -15.40 10.98 6.13
CA THR A 101 -16.74 10.39 6.10
C THR A 101 -17.73 11.37 5.48
N ILE A 102 -18.92 10.90 5.17
CA ILE A 102 -20.01 11.72 4.62
C ILE A 102 -21.11 11.86 5.67
N VAL A 103 -21.51 13.09 5.92
CA VAL A 103 -22.63 13.41 6.82
C VAL A 103 -23.75 14.12 6.08
N LYS A 104 -24.97 14.01 6.60
CA LYS A 104 -26.12 14.77 6.11
C LYS A 104 -26.20 16.09 6.87
N GLU A 105 -26.22 17.20 6.14
CA GLU A 105 -26.41 18.56 6.67
C GLU A 105 -27.59 19.21 5.95
N GLY A 106 -28.75 19.24 6.60
CA GLY A 106 -30.02 19.57 5.94
C GLY A 106 -30.38 18.54 4.87
N ASP A 107 -30.55 18.97 3.62
CA ASP A 107 -30.81 18.10 2.46
C ASP A 107 -29.54 17.76 1.67
N ALA A 108 -28.40 18.33 2.04
CA ALA A 108 -27.12 18.10 1.34
C ALA A 108 -26.27 17.02 2.04
N LEU A 109 -25.47 16.32 1.25
CA LEU A 109 -24.38 15.48 1.74
C LEU A 109 -23.08 16.30 1.77
N LYS A 110 -22.34 16.18 2.87
CA LYS A 110 -21.09 16.91 3.09
C LYS A 110 -20.00 15.97 3.52
N GLN A 111 -18.84 16.10 2.87
CA GLN A 111 -17.62 15.44 3.30
C GLN A 111 -17.06 16.13 4.56
N VAL A 112 -16.75 15.35 5.59
CA VAL A 112 -16.11 15.82 6.82
C VAL A 112 -14.86 14.99 7.11
N LEU A 113 -13.91 15.63 7.78
CA LEU A 113 -12.64 14.96 8.13
C LEU A 113 -12.86 13.95 9.24
N SER A 114 -12.34 12.76 9.07
CA SER A 114 -12.24 11.74 10.12
C SER A 114 -10.95 11.89 10.91
N ASP A 115 -10.83 11.14 12.01
CA ASP A 115 -9.64 11.02 12.86
C ASP A 115 -9.44 9.57 13.31
N LYS A 116 -10.12 8.62 12.67
CA LYS A 116 -10.14 7.21 13.08
C LYS A 116 -9.05 6.40 12.37
N ILE A 117 -8.46 5.50 13.14
CA ILE A 117 -7.57 4.45 12.63
C ILE A 117 -8.10 3.13 13.20
N TRP A 118 -8.54 2.24 12.33
CA TRP A 118 -9.03 0.92 12.69
C TRP A 118 -7.87 -0.02 12.97
N VAL A 119 -7.97 -0.81 14.04
CA VAL A 119 -7.02 -1.88 14.37
C VAL A 119 -7.71 -3.22 14.14
N ILE A 120 -7.20 -4.01 13.21
CA ILE A 120 -7.76 -5.31 12.83
C ILE A 120 -6.85 -6.41 13.37
N ASP A 121 -7.43 -7.34 14.15
CA ASP A 121 -6.75 -8.57 14.60
C ASP A 121 -6.80 -9.61 13.46
N LEU A 122 -5.67 -9.83 12.81
CA LEU A 122 -5.53 -10.80 11.72
C LEU A 122 -5.25 -12.22 12.24
N LYS A 123 -4.90 -12.40 13.52
CA LYS A 123 -4.73 -13.73 14.16
C LYS A 123 -6.04 -14.33 14.64
N ALA A 124 -7.09 -13.50 14.81
CA ALA A 124 -8.42 -14.00 15.09
C ALA A 124 -8.94 -14.84 13.91
N ASN A 125 -9.79 -15.82 14.18
CA ASN A 125 -10.39 -16.66 13.16
C ASN A 125 -11.92 -16.66 13.30
N PRO A 126 -12.67 -15.95 12.40
CA PRO A 126 -12.17 -15.08 11.34
C PRO A 126 -11.49 -13.79 11.87
N PRO A 127 -10.69 -13.10 11.06
CA PRO A 127 -10.17 -11.77 11.37
C PRO A 127 -11.27 -10.78 11.76
N LYS A 128 -10.98 -9.88 12.71
CA LYS A 128 -12.00 -8.98 13.28
C LYS A 128 -11.42 -7.63 13.68
N LEU A 129 -12.29 -6.63 13.81
CA LEU A 129 -11.95 -5.36 14.45
C LEU A 129 -11.54 -5.61 15.91
N ALA A 130 -10.35 -5.17 16.29
CA ALA A 130 -9.83 -5.24 17.66
C ALA A 130 -10.02 -3.93 18.42
N GLY A 131 -9.98 -2.79 17.72
CA GLY A 131 -10.12 -1.49 18.35
C GLY A 131 -10.09 -0.34 17.35
N THR A 132 -10.20 0.87 17.88
CA THR A 132 -10.12 2.12 17.15
C THR A 132 -9.18 3.06 17.87
N VAL A 133 -8.21 3.62 17.15
CA VAL A 133 -7.36 4.70 17.65
C VAL A 133 -7.92 6.02 17.11
N ILE A 134 -8.08 6.99 17.99
CA ILE A 134 -8.37 8.36 17.59
C ILE A 134 -7.05 9.11 17.45
N GLY A 135 -6.77 9.54 16.25
CA GLY A 135 -5.54 10.24 15.85
C GLY A 135 -5.77 11.73 15.58
N ALA A 136 -4.89 12.29 14.79
CA ALA A 136 -5.05 13.64 14.26
C ALA A 136 -5.96 13.64 13.03
N LYS A 137 -6.35 14.82 12.55
CA LYS A 137 -7.37 14.98 11.50
C LYS A 137 -6.87 14.56 10.11
N GLN A 138 -7.75 13.86 9.42
CA GLN A 138 -7.55 13.34 8.07
C GLN A 138 -6.35 12.39 7.98
N PRO A 139 -6.35 11.28 8.77
CA PRO A 139 -5.31 10.28 8.66
C PRO A 139 -5.37 9.66 7.25
N SER A 140 -4.20 9.43 6.65
CA SER A 140 -4.05 9.03 5.25
C SER A 140 -3.02 7.90 5.16
N GLY A 141 -2.00 8.04 4.30
CA GLY A 141 -0.98 7.02 4.14
C GLY A 141 -0.26 6.67 5.43
N LEU A 142 -0.05 5.39 5.67
CA LEU A 142 0.60 4.89 6.88
C LEU A 142 1.60 3.77 6.58
N SER A 143 2.50 3.51 7.51
CA SER A 143 3.49 2.43 7.40
C SER A 143 3.90 1.92 8.78
N PHE A 144 4.00 0.60 8.93
CA PHE A 144 4.68 -0.01 10.07
C PHE A 144 6.20 0.12 9.96
N SER A 145 6.87 0.23 11.10
CA SER A 145 8.32 0.04 11.16
C SER A 145 8.68 -1.41 10.77
N PRO A 146 9.89 -1.66 10.26
CA PRO A 146 10.33 -3.03 9.96
C PRO A 146 10.36 -3.96 11.18
N SER A 147 10.50 -3.41 12.39
CA SER A 147 10.40 -4.15 13.65
C SER A 147 8.95 -4.43 14.07
N GLY A 148 7.98 -3.67 13.58
CA GLY A 148 6.56 -3.81 13.90
C GLY A 148 6.14 -3.21 15.23
N ASP A 149 7.03 -2.55 15.98
CA ASP A 149 6.78 -1.98 17.30
C ASP A 149 6.23 -0.56 17.27
N ILE A 150 6.39 0.14 16.15
CA ILE A 150 5.74 1.43 15.87
C ILE A 150 5.13 1.46 14.48
N ALA A 151 4.18 2.39 14.28
CA ALA A 151 3.69 2.78 12.97
C ALA A 151 3.63 4.31 12.87
N LEU A 152 3.76 4.83 11.64
CA LEU A 152 3.61 6.24 11.31
C LEU A 152 2.35 6.44 10.48
N VAL A 153 1.61 7.51 10.76
CA VAL A 153 0.40 7.88 10.03
C VAL A 153 0.48 9.34 9.61
N ALA A 154 0.35 9.60 8.32
CA ALA A 154 0.28 10.94 7.77
C ALA A 154 -1.10 11.56 8.06
N ASN A 155 -1.14 12.74 8.69
CA ASN A 155 -2.35 13.49 8.99
C ASN A 155 -2.40 14.73 8.09
N ARG A 156 -3.19 14.64 7.00
CA ARG A 156 -3.18 15.68 5.95
C ARG A 156 -3.59 17.05 6.49
N ALA A 157 -4.75 17.13 7.12
CA ALA A 157 -5.31 18.40 7.59
C ALA A 157 -4.51 19.00 8.77
N ASP A 158 -3.99 18.17 9.66
CA ASP A 158 -3.19 18.63 10.80
C ASP A 158 -1.70 18.85 10.45
N LYS A 159 -1.30 18.59 9.20
CA LYS A 159 0.07 18.81 8.70
C LYS A 159 1.13 18.19 9.62
N SER A 160 0.83 16.94 10.04
CA SER A 160 1.62 16.23 11.04
C SER A 160 1.73 14.74 10.72
N ILE A 161 2.59 14.05 11.44
CA ILE A 161 2.70 12.60 11.44
C ILE A 161 2.45 12.10 12.85
N SER A 162 1.48 11.22 13.06
CA SER A 162 1.29 10.50 14.31
C SER A 162 2.27 9.34 14.42
N VAL A 163 2.89 9.18 15.59
CA VAL A 163 3.70 8.01 15.95
C VAL A 163 2.84 7.12 16.84
N LEU A 164 2.61 5.89 16.39
CA LEU A 164 1.82 4.90 17.11
C LEU A 164 2.76 3.86 17.74
N SER A 165 2.55 3.51 19.02
CA SER A 165 3.16 2.32 19.62
C SER A 165 2.28 1.10 19.36
N ILE A 166 2.91 -0.03 19.07
CA ILE A 166 2.24 -1.29 18.74
C ILE A 166 2.61 -2.34 19.77
N LYS A 167 1.61 -2.88 20.50
CA LYS A 167 1.78 -3.99 21.45
C LYS A 167 0.65 -5.01 21.25
N GLY A 168 0.83 -5.88 20.24
CA GLY A 168 -0.26 -6.70 19.74
C GLY A 168 -1.40 -5.83 19.24
N THR A 169 -2.62 -6.00 19.74
CA THR A 169 -3.78 -5.18 19.40
C THR A 169 -3.92 -3.89 20.23
N ASP A 170 -3.05 -3.67 21.25
CA ASP A 170 -3.00 -2.40 21.98
C ASP A 170 -2.15 -1.39 21.20
N VAL A 171 -2.83 -0.48 20.48
CA VAL A 171 -2.24 0.55 19.62
C VAL A 171 -2.59 1.92 20.18
N LYS A 172 -1.57 2.78 20.35
CA LYS A 172 -1.72 4.11 20.96
C LYS A 172 -0.88 5.15 20.26
N VAL A 173 -1.43 6.36 20.07
CA VAL A 173 -0.63 7.54 19.70
C VAL A 173 0.28 7.89 20.88
N ILE A 174 1.59 7.93 20.64
CA ILE A 174 2.61 8.26 21.65
C ILE A 174 3.31 9.59 21.36
N ASP A 175 3.30 10.05 20.12
CA ASP A 175 3.89 11.33 19.73
C ASP A 175 3.25 11.85 18.44
N THR A 176 3.45 13.14 18.15
CA THR A 176 3.01 13.81 16.91
C THR A 176 4.10 14.74 16.40
N VAL A 177 4.58 14.50 15.19
CA VAL A 177 5.64 15.27 14.55
C VAL A 177 5.03 16.32 13.63
N ALA A 178 5.22 17.61 13.95
CA ALA A 178 4.76 18.71 13.10
C ALA A 178 5.60 18.80 11.81
N MET A 179 4.93 18.77 10.66
CA MET A 179 5.58 18.78 9.34
C MET A 179 5.53 20.14 8.63
N GLY A 180 4.60 20.99 9.00
CA GLY A 180 4.43 22.34 8.45
C GLY A 180 3.65 22.38 7.13
N ASP A 181 3.52 21.26 6.43
CA ASP A 181 2.78 21.10 5.17
C ASP A 181 1.85 19.90 5.24
N GLU A 182 0.89 19.81 4.33
CA GLU A 182 0.00 18.64 4.19
C GLU A 182 0.78 17.40 3.73
N ILE A 183 0.57 16.29 4.43
CA ILE A 183 1.29 15.02 4.21
C ILE A 183 0.30 13.98 3.70
N SER A 184 0.53 13.41 2.50
CA SER A 184 -0.33 12.35 1.97
C SER A 184 0.11 10.95 2.40
N GLN A 185 1.42 10.72 2.51
CA GLN A 185 1.98 9.42 2.89
C GLN A 185 3.25 9.55 3.73
N VAL A 186 3.52 8.51 4.52
CA VAL A 186 4.79 8.26 5.19
C VAL A 186 5.19 6.80 5.02
N VAL A 187 6.49 6.53 4.78
CA VAL A 187 7.04 5.18 4.62
C VAL A 187 8.40 5.07 5.30
N PHE A 188 8.65 3.95 5.99
CA PHE A 188 9.97 3.67 6.56
C PHE A 188 10.97 3.23 5.49
N THR A 189 12.25 3.52 5.75
CA THR A 189 13.34 2.80 5.07
C THR A 189 13.47 1.38 5.64
N PRO A 190 13.97 0.39 4.86
CA PRO A 190 14.06 -1.02 5.29
C PRO A 190 14.91 -1.23 6.55
N ASP A 191 15.86 -0.34 6.85
CA ASP A 191 16.68 -0.38 8.05
C ASP A 191 15.96 0.17 9.31
N GLY A 192 14.76 0.74 9.14
CA GLY A 192 13.96 1.33 10.21
C GLY A 192 14.53 2.61 10.83
N LYS A 193 15.64 3.15 10.30
CA LYS A 193 16.33 4.31 10.88
C LYS A 193 15.87 5.64 10.31
N ARG A 194 15.18 5.63 9.20
CA ARG A 194 14.61 6.82 8.55
C ARG A 194 13.19 6.54 8.08
N ALA A 195 12.46 7.62 7.86
CA ALA A 195 11.22 7.59 7.12
C ALA A 195 11.17 8.75 6.11
N LEU A 196 10.38 8.58 5.07
CA LEU A 196 10.11 9.58 4.04
C LEU A 196 8.64 9.96 4.10
N ALA A 197 8.32 11.24 3.92
CA ALA A 197 6.95 11.72 3.91
C ALA A 197 6.71 12.67 2.74
N THR A 198 5.64 12.47 1.99
CA THR A 198 5.27 13.32 0.86
C THR A 198 4.57 14.59 1.33
N LYS A 199 5.18 15.72 1.12
CA LYS A 199 4.57 17.06 1.22
C LYS A 199 4.00 17.42 -0.14
N PHE A 200 2.81 16.88 -0.45
CA PHE A 200 2.31 16.85 -1.82
C PHE A 200 2.06 18.24 -2.41
N ALA A 201 1.42 19.16 -1.66
CA ALA A 201 1.17 20.52 -2.13
C ALA A 201 2.46 21.37 -2.24
N ALA A 202 3.52 21.00 -1.52
CA ALA A 202 4.81 21.67 -1.57
C ALA A 202 5.77 21.05 -2.62
N HIS A 203 5.37 19.95 -3.28
CA HIS A 203 6.18 19.23 -4.28
C HIS A 203 7.51 18.70 -3.73
N LYS A 204 7.46 18.13 -2.51
CA LYS A 204 8.64 17.70 -1.77
C LYS A 204 8.43 16.34 -1.09
N VAL A 205 9.54 15.68 -0.78
CA VAL A 205 9.62 14.56 0.14
C VAL A 205 10.47 14.99 1.34
N ALA A 206 9.89 14.94 2.53
CA ALA A 206 10.54 15.22 3.79
C ALA A 206 11.28 14.00 4.32
N LEU A 207 12.44 14.21 4.97
CA LEU A 207 13.21 13.18 5.64
C LEU A 207 12.98 13.22 7.15
N LEU A 208 12.73 12.05 7.73
CA LEU A 208 12.62 11.86 9.17
C LEU A 208 13.73 10.91 9.65
N GLU A 209 14.27 11.19 10.82
CA GLU A 209 15.12 10.25 11.58
C GLU A 209 14.27 9.48 12.57
N VAL A 210 14.56 8.19 12.72
CA VAL A 210 13.86 7.26 13.61
C VAL A 210 14.88 6.62 14.54
N ASN A 211 14.65 6.75 15.84
CA ASN A 211 15.47 6.14 16.88
C ASN A 211 14.55 5.52 17.95
N GLY A 212 14.24 4.23 17.76
CA GLY A 212 13.19 3.54 18.51
C GLY A 212 11.82 4.18 18.26
N ASP A 213 11.16 4.62 19.30
CA ASP A 213 9.87 5.32 19.25
C ASP A 213 9.97 6.84 19.05
N LYS A 214 11.20 7.38 19.08
CA LYS A 214 11.44 8.79 18.81
C LYS A 214 11.62 9.05 17.33
N VAL A 215 10.69 9.82 16.75
CA VAL A 215 10.69 10.24 15.36
C VAL A 215 10.89 11.74 15.26
N THR A 216 11.81 12.18 14.40
CA THR A 216 12.16 13.59 14.27
C THR A 216 12.21 14.03 12.82
N TYR A 217 11.49 15.08 12.46
CA TYR A 217 11.64 15.73 11.17
C TYR A 217 12.96 16.48 11.08
N THR A 218 13.82 16.07 10.15
CA THR A 218 15.20 16.62 10.00
C THR A 218 15.24 18.04 9.43
N LYS A 219 14.10 18.58 8.98
CA LYS A 219 14.00 19.83 8.20
C LYS A 219 14.70 19.76 6.84
N THR A 220 15.07 18.57 6.40
CA THR A 220 15.58 18.30 5.07
C THR A 220 14.46 17.83 4.17
N ASP A 221 14.21 18.57 3.11
CA ASP A 221 13.23 18.25 2.08
C ASP A 221 13.92 18.06 0.73
N VAL A 222 13.50 17.04 -0.02
CA VAL A 222 13.91 16.78 -1.39
C VAL A 222 12.82 17.29 -2.33
N THR A 223 13.15 18.22 -3.23
CA THR A 223 12.22 18.66 -4.28
C THR A 223 12.11 17.54 -5.33
N VAL A 224 10.87 17.16 -5.66
CA VAL A 224 10.52 16.10 -6.61
C VAL A 224 9.66 16.62 -7.77
N GLY A 225 8.86 15.79 -8.41
CA GLY A 225 7.87 16.24 -9.40
C GLY A 225 6.68 16.95 -8.76
N LEU A 226 5.72 17.36 -9.59
CA LEU A 226 4.53 18.05 -9.12
C LEU A 226 3.62 17.09 -8.37
N TRP A 227 3.13 17.50 -7.20
CA TRP A 227 2.13 16.79 -6.42
C TRP A 227 2.52 15.33 -6.11
N PRO A 228 3.64 15.06 -5.39
CA PRO A 228 4.06 13.71 -5.04
C PRO A 228 3.04 13.09 -4.08
N TYR A 229 2.18 12.21 -4.60
CA TYR A 229 1.05 11.68 -3.85
C TYR A 229 1.41 10.42 -3.07
N ASN A 230 2.30 9.61 -3.65
CA ASN A 230 2.78 8.34 -3.07
C ASN A 230 4.31 8.31 -3.09
N VAL A 231 4.92 7.59 -2.14
CA VAL A 231 6.35 7.34 -2.08
C VAL A 231 6.63 5.92 -1.60
N ILE A 232 7.55 5.23 -2.27
CA ILE A 232 8.03 3.91 -1.87
C ILE A 232 9.56 3.91 -1.79
N VAL A 233 10.11 2.99 -1.00
CA VAL A 233 11.56 2.78 -0.86
C VAL A 233 11.91 1.41 -1.43
N SER A 234 13.03 1.33 -2.17
CA SER A 234 13.54 0.05 -2.67
C SER A 234 13.88 -0.91 -1.50
N PRO A 235 13.73 -2.24 -1.68
CA PRO A 235 14.02 -3.20 -0.61
C PRO A 235 15.44 -3.14 -0.06
N ASP A 236 16.41 -2.66 -0.85
CA ASP A 236 17.79 -2.44 -0.43
C ASP A 236 18.04 -1.07 0.22
N GLY A 237 17.01 -0.22 0.30
CA GLY A 237 17.05 1.10 0.94
C GLY A 237 17.87 2.16 0.20
N LYS A 238 18.30 1.91 -1.05
CA LYS A 238 19.18 2.84 -1.76
C LYS A 238 18.46 3.94 -2.50
N ILE A 239 17.28 3.67 -3.03
CA ILE A 239 16.47 4.65 -3.74
C ILE A 239 15.05 4.73 -3.18
N ALA A 240 14.41 5.87 -3.40
CA ALA A 240 12.97 6.01 -3.27
C ALA A 240 12.37 6.48 -4.60
N LEU A 241 11.13 6.08 -4.84
CA LEU A 241 10.34 6.48 -6.01
C LEU A 241 9.11 7.24 -5.53
N THR A 242 8.73 8.32 -6.23
CA THR A 242 7.49 9.06 -5.96
C THR A 242 6.55 8.95 -7.17
N ALA A 243 5.25 8.83 -6.93
CA ALA A 243 4.23 9.09 -7.93
C ALA A 243 3.92 10.59 -7.89
N ASP A 244 4.44 11.32 -8.86
CA ASP A 244 4.24 12.76 -9.00
C ASP A 244 2.97 12.96 -9.85
N ASN A 245 1.81 13.15 -9.19
CA ASN A 245 0.48 13.07 -9.80
C ASN A 245 0.13 14.27 -10.72
N GLY A 246 0.88 15.37 -10.63
CA GLY A 246 0.70 16.56 -11.49
C GLY A 246 -0.51 17.41 -11.12
N GLY A 247 -1.68 16.83 -11.09
CA GLY A 247 -2.98 17.52 -11.07
C GLY A 247 -3.77 17.44 -9.76
N ALA A 248 -3.14 17.56 -8.58
CA ALA A 248 -3.86 17.63 -7.29
C ALA A 248 -4.74 16.40 -6.97
N GLY A 249 -4.31 15.20 -7.34
CA GLY A 249 -5.05 13.96 -7.12
C GLY A 249 -6.09 13.66 -8.20
N SER A 250 -5.89 14.18 -9.42
CA SER A 250 -6.74 13.92 -10.58
C SER A 250 -5.95 14.07 -11.87
N SER A 251 -6.41 13.39 -12.91
CA SER A 251 -5.88 13.57 -14.27
C SER A 251 -6.21 14.95 -14.83
N ASP A 252 -5.29 15.55 -15.59
CA ASP A 252 -5.44 16.83 -16.26
C ASP A 252 -5.11 16.77 -17.76
N GLY A 253 -4.76 15.60 -18.29
CA GLY A 253 -4.40 15.34 -19.66
C GLY A 253 -2.93 15.57 -19.98
N ASN A 254 -2.12 16.01 -19.01
CA ASN A 254 -0.67 16.12 -19.17
C ASN A 254 0.03 14.85 -18.68
N VAL A 255 1.23 14.63 -19.20
CA VAL A 255 2.05 13.49 -18.73
C VAL A 255 2.82 13.86 -17.46
N ASP A 256 2.79 12.96 -16.51
CA ASP A 256 3.42 13.07 -15.21
C ASP A 256 4.60 12.10 -15.04
N THR A 257 5.24 12.14 -13.89
CA THR A 257 6.52 11.46 -13.66
C THR A 257 6.53 10.57 -12.42
N VAL A 258 7.50 9.66 -12.42
CA VAL A 258 8.06 9.05 -11.21
C VAL A 258 9.43 9.68 -10.99
N SER A 259 9.64 10.36 -9.85
CA SER A 259 10.97 10.86 -9.47
C SER A 259 11.77 9.77 -8.77
N ILE A 260 13.06 9.66 -9.09
CA ILE A 260 14.01 8.75 -8.48
C ILE A 260 14.90 9.51 -7.52
N ILE A 261 14.80 9.21 -6.22
CA ILE A 261 15.59 9.83 -5.15
C ILE A 261 16.71 8.87 -4.76
N ASP A 262 17.97 9.29 -4.88
CA ASP A 262 19.10 8.54 -4.34
C ASP A 262 19.25 8.85 -2.84
N LEU A 263 18.97 7.84 -2.00
CA LEU A 263 19.02 7.92 -0.53
C LEU A 263 20.44 7.72 0.05
N GLN A 264 21.42 7.35 -0.78
CA GLN A 264 22.83 7.20 -0.38
C GLN A 264 23.58 8.53 -0.41
N LEU A 265 23.08 9.49 -1.18
CA LEU A 265 23.65 10.83 -1.24
C LEU A 265 23.38 11.59 0.07
N LYS A 266 24.24 12.55 0.38
CA LYS A 266 24.15 13.39 1.58
C LYS A 266 24.24 14.86 1.19
N PRO A 267 23.14 15.60 1.19
CA PRO A 267 21.75 15.16 1.40
C PRO A 267 21.22 14.31 0.23
N PRO A 268 20.20 13.48 0.45
CA PRO A 268 19.45 12.79 -0.60
C PRO A 268 18.88 13.79 -1.62
N ARG A 269 18.81 13.37 -2.89
CA ARG A 269 18.25 14.22 -3.96
C ARG A 269 17.71 13.38 -5.12
N VAL A 270 16.85 14.00 -5.90
CA VAL A 270 16.41 13.43 -7.19
C VAL A 270 17.59 13.35 -8.14
N ILE A 271 17.77 12.19 -8.75
CA ILE A 271 18.82 11.93 -9.73
C ILE A 271 18.24 11.76 -11.14
N ASP A 272 16.96 11.37 -11.25
CA ASP A 272 16.28 11.18 -12.54
C ASP A 272 14.76 11.26 -12.36
N LYS A 273 14.03 11.37 -13.48
CA LYS A 273 12.57 11.29 -13.58
C LYS A 273 12.17 10.47 -14.80
N VAL A 274 11.22 9.56 -14.60
CA VAL A 274 10.63 8.76 -15.68
C VAL A 274 9.22 9.23 -15.96
N VAL A 275 8.93 9.57 -17.22
CA VAL A 275 7.57 9.89 -17.67
C VAL A 275 6.74 8.61 -17.68
N VAL A 276 5.60 8.62 -16.97
CA VAL A 276 4.76 7.42 -16.80
C VAL A 276 3.33 7.58 -17.33
N GLY A 277 2.80 8.80 -17.36
CA GLY A 277 1.46 9.09 -17.86
C GLY A 277 0.69 10.05 -16.97
N ASP A 278 -0.57 10.30 -17.29
CA ASP A 278 -1.44 11.30 -16.65
C ASP A 278 -2.04 10.75 -15.33
N GLY A 279 -1.72 11.40 -14.22
CA GLY A 279 -2.26 11.08 -12.89
C GLY A 279 -1.74 9.76 -12.30
N PRO A 280 -0.42 9.56 -12.06
CA PRO A 280 0.07 8.42 -11.32
C PRO A 280 -0.32 8.51 -9.84
N GLU A 281 -0.97 7.48 -9.27
CA GLU A 281 -1.33 7.41 -7.85
C GLU A 281 -0.75 6.18 -7.17
N GLY A 282 -1.18 4.99 -7.55
CA GLY A 282 -0.63 3.75 -7.02
C GLY A 282 0.83 3.56 -7.44
N LEU A 283 1.66 3.12 -6.51
CA LEU A 283 3.09 2.88 -6.74
C LEU A 283 3.52 1.66 -5.93
N ALA A 284 4.15 0.70 -6.57
CA ALA A 284 4.68 -0.48 -5.89
C ALA A 284 6.03 -0.89 -6.47
N ILE A 285 6.86 -1.53 -5.64
CA ILE A 285 8.12 -2.16 -6.06
C ILE A 285 8.12 -3.63 -5.64
N SER A 286 8.59 -4.50 -6.51
CA SER A 286 8.66 -5.92 -6.22
C SER A 286 9.58 -6.21 -5.01
N PRO A 287 9.32 -7.26 -4.23
CA PRO A 287 10.20 -7.64 -3.12
C PRO A 287 11.66 -7.93 -3.55
N LYS A 288 11.87 -8.22 -4.83
CA LYS A 288 13.21 -8.40 -5.43
C LYS A 288 13.89 -7.07 -5.79
N GLY A 289 13.16 -5.97 -5.79
CA GLY A 289 13.67 -4.63 -6.08
C GLY A 289 13.97 -4.34 -7.57
N ASN A 290 13.69 -5.27 -8.47
CA ASN A 290 14.05 -5.17 -9.90
C ASN A 290 12.91 -4.68 -10.81
N VAL A 291 11.67 -4.67 -10.33
CA VAL A 291 10.48 -4.17 -11.03
C VAL A 291 9.72 -3.24 -10.11
N ALA A 292 9.35 -2.07 -10.62
CA ALA A 292 8.38 -1.20 -10.00
C ALA A 292 7.22 -0.94 -10.97
N VAL A 293 6.09 -0.49 -10.45
CA VAL A 293 4.94 -0.11 -11.27
C VAL A 293 4.35 1.19 -10.76
N ALA A 294 3.88 2.02 -11.69
CA ALA A 294 3.05 3.19 -11.43
C ALA A 294 1.66 2.94 -12.03
N VAL A 295 0.63 3.18 -11.24
CA VAL A 295 -0.77 3.05 -11.64
C VAL A 295 -1.27 4.40 -12.13
N ILE A 296 -1.81 4.45 -13.34
CA ILE A 296 -2.11 5.68 -14.06
C ILE A 296 -3.63 5.81 -14.24
N LEU A 297 -4.20 6.89 -13.74
CA LEU A 297 -5.64 7.16 -13.79
C LEU A 297 -6.13 7.42 -15.22
N ALA A 298 -5.38 8.21 -16.00
CA ALA A 298 -5.63 8.56 -17.40
C ALA A 298 -7.04 9.14 -17.66
N GLY A 299 -7.59 9.87 -16.68
CA GLY A 299 -8.93 10.48 -16.78
C GLY A 299 -10.08 9.49 -16.87
N SER A 300 -9.87 8.23 -16.48
CA SER A 300 -10.85 7.15 -16.70
C SER A 300 -12.13 7.27 -15.86
N ASN A 301 -12.13 8.13 -14.85
CA ASN A 301 -13.31 8.50 -14.06
C ASN A 301 -14.05 9.76 -14.57
N ASN A 302 -13.57 10.41 -15.65
CA ASN A 302 -14.15 11.66 -16.15
C ASN A 302 -14.44 11.56 -17.67
N LYS A 303 -15.60 11.02 -18.02
CA LYS A 303 -16.02 10.81 -19.42
C LYS A 303 -16.19 12.11 -20.21
N ALA A 304 -16.37 13.25 -19.55
CA ALA A 304 -16.52 14.55 -20.19
C ALA A 304 -15.17 15.23 -20.51
N ALA A 305 -14.07 14.75 -19.97
CA ALA A 305 -12.76 15.34 -20.22
C ALA A 305 -12.28 15.03 -21.66
N PHE A 306 -11.67 16.02 -22.31
CA PHE A 306 -11.13 15.84 -23.66
C PHE A 306 -9.98 14.80 -23.74
N PHE A 307 -9.35 14.51 -22.60
CA PHE A 307 -8.29 13.53 -22.44
C PHE A 307 -8.78 12.18 -21.91
N HIS A 308 -10.09 11.98 -21.75
CA HIS A 308 -10.66 10.75 -21.24
C HIS A 308 -10.17 9.50 -21.96
N ARG A 309 -9.87 8.47 -21.20
CA ARG A 309 -9.68 7.10 -21.65
C ARG A 309 -10.67 6.20 -20.91
N ASP A 310 -11.22 5.20 -21.59
CA ASP A 310 -12.15 4.24 -20.94
C ASP A 310 -11.50 3.45 -19.80
N LYS A 311 -10.17 3.32 -19.85
CA LYS A 311 -9.37 2.57 -18.88
C LYS A 311 -8.14 3.36 -18.47
N GLY A 312 -7.78 3.23 -17.21
CA GLY A 312 -6.44 3.52 -16.78
C GLY A 312 -5.47 2.39 -17.15
N TYR A 313 -4.23 2.53 -16.77
CA TYR A 313 -3.20 1.55 -17.10
C TYR A 313 -2.12 1.47 -16.02
N VAL A 314 -1.29 0.44 -16.12
CA VAL A 314 -0.10 0.30 -15.28
C VAL A 314 1.14 0.46 -16.14
N THR A 315 2.03 1.37 -15.74
CA THR A 315 3.36 1.54 -16.32
C THR A 315 4.35 0.69 -15.54
N VAL A 316 5.03 -0.23 -16.24
CA VAL A 316 6.05 -1.12 -15.67
C VAL A 316 7.43 -0.50 -15.84
N LEU A 317 8.16 -0.45 -14.74
CA LEU A 317 9.49 0.14 -14.63
C LEU A 317 10.52 -0.96 -14.29
N HIS A 318 11.59 -1.04 -15.05
CA HIS A 318 12.77 -1.83 -14.69
C HIS A 318 13.66 -1.00 -13.76
N VAL A 319 14.05 -1.59 -12.64
CA VAL A 319 14.93 -0.97 -11.64
C VAL A 319 16.26 -1.73 -11.63
N ASP A 320 17.34 -1.05 -11.97
CA ASP A 320 18.72 -1.56 -11.97
C ASP A 320 19.59 -0.60 -11.13
N GLY A 321 19.69 -0.89 -9.84
CA GLY A 321 20.32 0.00 -8.87
C GLY A 321 19.60 1.35 -8.78
N ASN A 322 20.27 2.42 -9.18
CA ASN A 322 19.67 3.78 -9.22
C ASN A 322 19.16 4.20 -10.61
N LYS A 323 19.24 3.32 -11.61
CA LYS A 323 18.69 3.52 -12.93
C LYS A 323 17.28 2.91 -13.03
N VAL A 324 16.31 3.72 -13.36
CA VAL A 324 14.91 3.27 -13.53
C VAL A 324 14.45 3.63 -14.95
N THR A 325 13.90 2.64 -15.66
CA THR A 325 13.46 2.81 -17.04
C THR A 325 12.09 2.21 -17.29
N LYS A 326 11.24 2.92 -18.02
CA LYS A 326 9.96 2.37 -18.47
C LYS A 326 10.19 1.27 -19.51
N ILE A 327 9.54 0.13 -19.32
CA ILE A 327 9.70 -1.02 -20.20
C ILE A 327 8.38 -1.45 -20.88
N LYS A 328 7.23 -1.23 -20.22
CA LYS A 328 5.94 -1.71 -20.74
C LYS A 328 4.77 -0.97 -20.12
N GLU A 329 3.61 -1.04 -20.78
CA GLU A 329 2.34 -0.56 -20.26
C GLU A 329 1.26 -1.61 -20.51
N PHE A 330 0.25 -1.67 -19.62
CA PHE A 330 -0.91 -2.52 -19.76
C PHE A 330 -2.16 -1.77 -19.35
N ASP A 331 -3.19 -1.79 -20.20
CA ASP A 331 -4.52 -1.33 -19.80
C ASP A 331 -5.06 -2.23 -18.70
N VAL A 332 -5.73 -1.62 -17.71
CA VAL A 332 -6.36 -2.33 -16.58
C VAL A 332 -7.86 -2.03 -16.56
N GLY A 333 -8.41 -1.47 -15.51
CA GLY A 333 -9.80 -1.03 -15.43
C GLY A 333 -9.93 0.48 -15.27
N GLY A 334 -11.13 0.94 -14.98
CA GLY A 334 -11.41 2.36 -14.73
C GLY A 334 -10.99 2.78 -13.33
N LEU A 335 -10.39 3.97 -13.22
CA LEU A 335 -9.85 4.54 -11.98
C LEU A 335 -9.04 3.50 -11.20
N PRO A 336 -7.94 2.99 -11.77
CA PRO A 336 -7.11 2.05 -11.05
C PRO A 336 -6.36 2.77 -9.92
N GLU A 337 -6.31 2.13 -8.75
CA GLU A 337 -5.79 2.73 -7.51
C GLU A 337 -4.56 1.97 -7.00
N ALA A 338 -4.78 0.90 -6.28
CA ALA A 338 -3.74 0.16 -5.60
C ALA A 338 -2.97 -0.78 -6.52
N ALA A 339 -1.68 -0.96 -6.25
CA ALA A 339 -0.86 -2.02 -6.81
C ALA A 339 -0.11 -2.76 -5.69
N VAL A 340 -0.13 -4.08 -5.69
CA VAL A 340 0.57 -4.91 -4.71
C VAL A 340 1.23 -6.11 -5.38
N PHE A 341 2.47 -6.42 -4.98
CA PHE A 341 3.15 -7.64 -5.37
C PHE A 341 2.93 -8.73 -4.31
N THR A 342 2.83 -9.98 -4.74
CA THR A 342 2.92 -11.12 -3.81
C THR A 342 4.29 -11.15 -3.12
N PRO A 343 4.41 -11.73 -1.89
CA PRO A 343 5.68 -11.75 -1.15
C PRO A 343 6.85 -12.41 -1.87
N ASP A 344 6.56 -13.37 -2.75
CA ASP A 344 7.55 -14.04 -3.62
C ASP A 344 7.88 -13.23 -4.90
N GLY A 345 7.16 -12.13 -5.14
CA GLY A 345 7.32 -11.27 -6.29
C GLY A 345 6.92 -11.90 -7.62
N ARG A 346 6.12 -12.99 -7.62
CA ARG A 346 5.70 -13.68 -8.85
C ARG A 346 4.41 -13.16 -9.46
N TYR A 347 3.62 -12.44 -8.68
CA TYR A 347 2.37 -11.85 -9.15
C TYR A 347 2.28 -10.38 -8.70
N LEU A 348 1.64 -9.59 -9.54
CA LEU A 348 1.22 -8.22 -9.27
C LEU A 348 -0.31 -8.17 -9.40
N MET A 349 -0.96 -7.50 -8.47
CA MET A 349 -2.39 -7.23 -8.51
C MET A 349 -2.63 -5.72 -8.54
N VAL A 350 -3.51 -5.26 -9.44
CA VAL A 350 -3.88 -3.85 -9.60
C VAL A 350 -5.37 -3.72 -9.38
N GLY A 351 -5.77 -2.93 -8.39
CA GLY A 351 -7.17 -2.69 -8.05
C GLY A 351 -7.81 -1.67 -9.00
N ASN A 352 -8.95 -2.03 -9.59
CA ASN A 352 -9.72 -1.21 -10.50
C ASN A 352 -10.98 -0.72 -9.77
N TYR A 353 -10.98 0.52 -9.33
CA TYR A 353 -12.03 1.07 -8.48
C TYR A 353 -13.41 0.99 -9.14
N LEU A 354 -13.55 1.51 -10.36
CA LEU A 354 -14.84 1.54 -11.04
C LEU A 354 -15.33 0.16 -11.48
N ASP A 355 -14.43 -0.77 -11.75
CA ASP A 355 -14.76 -2.13 -12.17
C ASP A 355 -15.02 -3.09 -11.01
N GLN A 356 -14.71 -2.71 -9.76
CA GLN A 356 -14.84 -3.56 -8.57
C GLN A 356 -14.07 -4.88 -8.72
N ASP A 357 -12.83 -4.79 -9.19
CA ASP A 357 -12.00 -5.97 -9.38
C ASP A 357 -10.49 -5.68 -9.28
N PHE A 358 -9.71 -6.74 -9.39
CA PHE A 358 -8.26 -6.67 -9.53
C PHE A 358 -7.82 -7.31 -10.85
N SER A 359 -6.95 -6.63 -11.57
CA SER A 359 -6.17 -7.19 -12.67
C SER A 359 -5.00 -8.00 -12.09
N ILE A 360 -4.72 -9.19 -12.63
CA ILE A 360 -3.65 -10.06 -12.13
C ILE A 360 -2.59 -10.24 -13.22
N PHE A 361 -1.35 -9.91 -12.87
CA PHE A 361 -0.18 -10.05 -13.75
C PHE A 361 0.78 -11.09 -13.20
N LYS A 362 1.39 -11.88 -14.08
CA LYS A 362 2.52 -12.74 -13.76
C LYS A 362 3.82 -11.95 -13.90
N VAL A 363 4.75 -12.17 -12.98
CA VAL A 363 6.06 -11.50 -12.95
C VAL A 363 7.16 -12.57 -12.92
N ASP A 364 8.04 -12.53 -13.91
CA ASP A 364 9.20 -13.43 -14.04
C ASP A 364 10.46 -12.60 -14.35
N GLY A 365 11.27 -12.39 -13.32
CA GLY A 365 12.39 -11.44 -13.42
C GLY A 365 11.89 -10.03 -13.66
N THR A 366 12.16 -9.46 -14.83
CA THR A 366 11.68 -8.16 -15.29
C THR A 366 10.53 -8.29 -16.30
N ASP A 367 10.20 -9.51 -16.72
CA ASP A 367 9.06 -9.73 -17.61
C ASP A 367 7.76 -9.76 -16.84
N VAL A 368 6.85 -8.85 -17.22
CA VAL A 368 5.50 -8.75 -16.68
C VAL A 368 4.52 -9.07 -17.79
N THR A 369 3.58 -9.97 -17.52
CA THR A 369 2.55 -10.41 -18.48
C THR A 369 1.17 -10.38 -17.86
N ASP A 370 0.18 -9.83 -18.57
CA ASP A 370 -1.22 -9.92 -18.17
C ASP A 370 -1.67 -11.38 -18.25
N THR A 371 -2.21 -11.90 -17.16
CA THR A 371 -2.77 -13.26 -17.12
C THR A 371 -4.15 -13.35 -17.79
N GLY A 372 -4.75 -12.21 -18.11
CA GLY A 372 -6.14 -12.12 -18.56
C GLY A 372 -7.17 -12.38 -17.46
N LYS A 373 -6.73 -12.70 -16.23
CA LYS A 373 -7.64 -12.94 -15.10
C LYS A 373 -7.98 -11.65 -14.38
N ARG A 374 -9.24 -11.57 -13.97
CA ARG A 374 -9.80 -10.52 -13.12
C ARG A 374 -10.43 -11.18 -11.90
N PHE A 375 -10.16 -10.62 -10.72
CA PHE A 375 -10.75 -11.07 -9.46
C PHE A 375 -11.74 -10.02 -8.96
N LYS A 376 -13.04 -10.35 -8.97
CA LYS A 376 -14.11 -9.45 -8.49
C LYS A 376 -14.12 -9.36 -6.98
N VAL A 377 -14.33 -8.15 -6.46
CA VAL A 377 -14.53 -7.87 -5.03
C VAL A 377 -15.89 -7.20 -4.80
N PRO A 378 -16.51 -7.40 -3.62
CA PRO A 378 -17.76 -6.73 -3.28
C PRO A 378 -17.47 -5.30 -2.83
N GLY A 379 -17.37 -4.37 -3.76
CA GLY A 379 -17.12 -2.95 -3.50
C GLY A 379 -16.00 -2.37 -4.37
N HIS A 380 -15.77 -1.06 -4.20
CA HIS A 380 -14.81 -0.29 -4.99
C HIS A 380 -13.45 -0.25 -4.30
N PRO A 381 -12.43 -1.01 -4.79
CA PRO A 381 -11.13 -1.12 -4.13
C PRO A 381 -10.34 0.19 -4.23
N ALA A 382 -10.34 0.97 -3.15
CA ALA A 382 -9.64 2.24 -3.02
C ALA A 382 -8.18 2.08 -2.59
N SER A 383 -7.85 1.00 -1.91
CA SER A 383 -6.49 0.72 -1.42
C SER A 383 -6.28 -0.78 -1.18
N ALA A 384 -5.04 -1.21 -1.21
CA ALA A 384 -4.67 -2.59 -0.88
C ALA A 384 -3.25 -2.69 -0.31
N ARG A 385 -3.02 -3.72 0.50
CA ARG A 385 -1.70 -4.12 1.01
C ARG A 385 -1.56 -5.63 1.07
N MET A 386 -0.34 -6.09 0.88
CA MET A 386 0.03 -7.50 0.98
C MET A 386 0.82 -7.74 2.27
N SER A 387 0.56 -8.85 2.96
CA SER A 387 1.44 -9.30 4.05
C SER A 387 2.83 -9.65 3.51
N LEU A 388 3.84 -9.60 4.36
CA LEU A 388 5.22 -9.93 3.96
C LEU A 388 5.46 -11.45 3.86
N HIS A 389 4.52 -12.25 4.39
CA HIS A 389 4.67 -13.71 4.47
C HIS A 389 3.38 -14.41 4.08
#